data_0333b303a4c27b7fcc0fd09f1fa143b0
#
_entry.id   0333b303a4c27b7fcc0fd09f1fa143b0
#
_cell.length_a   1.000
_cell.length_b   1.000
_cell.length_c   1.000
_cell.angle_alpha   90.00
_cell.angle_beta   90.00
_cell.angle_gamma   90.00
#
_symmetry.space_group_name_H-M   'P 1'
#
loop_
_entity.id
_entity.type
_entity.pdbx_description
1 polymer ?
#
loop_
_entity_poly.entity_id
_entity_poly.type
_entity_poly.pdbx_seq_one_letter_code
_entity_poly.pdbx_strand_id
1 'polypeptide(L)'
;MNERPAGVPPASQAAASGPEDPAGSVARFAHASVLVIGDLMLDRYIHGRVTRVSPEAPVPVLSEEREVALPGGAGAVVRALTALGAAVAFISVVGDDPAGSDLTGLVGGQPNVEPWLLVEGGRTTTVKTRYLADGRHLLRSDREQTTPIPAKLAERVLRIARDAMAATSLTVLSDYQKGMLTEGLPAALVAAAAQAGRGVIAAPKGAGVAAYAGADVLVLGREDLAIARGKAPGGSPGGSTDDAEAEAVALRVAGRFGAVLVTDAGPDLILVDGEGTTRAASGAGAAVAGALVTDAVVAVLAAGLATRLALPAALRLAGLAADLARRQPGTGVARPEDLLAAATAAG
;
A
#
# COMPACT_ATOMS: atom_id res chain seq x y z
N MET A 1 28.86 -8.98 16.87
CA MET A 1 28.19 -10.06 16.13
C MET A 1 26.81 -10.14 16.74
N ASN A 2 25.86 -9.46 16.13
CA ASN A 2 24.47 -9.37 16.64
C ASN A 2 23.62 -10.20 15.71
N GLU A 3 23.27 -11.41 16.11
CA GLU A 3 22.36 -12.30 15.39
C GLU A 3 20.98 -11.63 15.35
N ARG A 4 20.42 -11.47 14.15
CA ARG A 4 19.03 -11.07 13.93
C ARG A 4 18.11 -12.11 14.56
N PRO A 5 17.10 -11.74 15.36
CA PRO A 5 15.98 -12.63 15.60
C PRO A 5 15.22 -12.85 14.27
N ALA A 6 14.67 -14.04 14.09
CA ALA A 6 14.06 -14.54 12.86
C ALA A 6 12.85 -13.69 12.41
N GLY A 7 13.13 -12.63 11.67
CA GLY A 7 12.22 -12.01 10.72
C GLY A 7 12.08 -12.88 9.47
N VAL A 8 11.37 -12.42 8.43
CA VAL A 8 11.28 -13.12 7.15
C VAL A 8 12.57 -13.89 6.89
N PRO A 9 12.55 -15.21 6.69
CA PRO A 9 13.77 -15.97 6.49
C PRO A 9 14.54 -15.34 5.33
N PRO A 10 15.89 -15.24 5.41
CA PRO A 10 16.68 -14.81 4.29
C PRO A 10 16.29 -15.67 3.08
N ALA A 11 16.29 -15.08 1.87
CA ALA A 11 15.89 -15.75 0.63
C ALA A 11 16.56 -17.12 0.42
N SER A 12 17.73 -17.33 1.03
CA SER A 12 18.49 -18.59 1.01
C SER A 12 17.91 -19.75 1.84
N GLN A 13 16.92 -19.50 2.71
CA GLN A 13 16.28 -20.57 3.50
C GLN A 13 14.89 -20.97 3.02
N ALA A 14 14.34 -20.33 1.99
CA ALA A 14 13.24 -20.87 1.23
C ALA A 14 13.78 -22.13 0.51
N ALA A 15 13.35 -23.30 0.94
CA ALA A 15 13.69 -24.56 0.26
C ALA A 15 13.53 -24.36 -1.25
N ALA A 16 14.50 -24.85 -2.02
CA ALA A 16 14.44 -24.92 -3.48
C ALA A 16 13.25 -25.80 -3.88
N SER A 17 12.05 -25.27 -3.77
CA SER A 17 10.85 -25.81 -4.38
C SER A 17 10.97 -25.47 -5.87
N GLY A 18 10.79 -26.48 -6.74
CA GLY A 18 10.68 -26.30 -8.19
C GLY A 18 9.69 -25.19 -8.55
N PRO A 19 9.43 -24.91 -9.83
CA PRO A 19 8.58 -23.80 -10.25
C PRO A 19 7.29 -23.86 -9.44
N GLU A 20 7.13 -22.87 -8.51
CA GLU A 20 5.97 -22.83 -7.60
C GLU A 20 4.72 -22.68 -8.47
N ASP A 21 3.79 -23.61 -8.29
CA ASP A 21 2.47 -23.57 -8.93
C ASP A 21 1.74 -22.27 -8.51
N PRO A 22 1.44 -21.36 -9.45
CA PRO A 22 0.70 -20.13 -9.14
C PRO A 22 -0.64 -20.40 -8.48
N ALA A 23 -1.33 -21.48 -8.84
CA ALA A 23 -2.62 -21.83 -8.26
C ALA A 23 -2.50 -22.19 -6.79
N GLY A 24 -1.55 -23.05 -6.42
CA GLY A 24 -1.28 -23.39 -5.03
C GLY A 24 -0.80 -22.18 -4.22
N SER A 25 -0.05 -21.26 -4.85
CA SER A 25 0.42 -20.03 -4.21
C SER A 25 -0.73 -19.07 -3.90
N VAL A 26 -1.61 -18.82 -4.87
CA VAL A 26 -2.78 -17.95 -4.70
C VAL A 26 -3.80 -18.55 -3.72
N ALA A 27 -4.02 -19.85 -3.75
CA ALA A 27 -4.92 -20.52 -2.80
C ALA A 27 -4.48 -20.33 -1.33
N ARG A 28 -3.18 -20.22 -1.07
CA ARG A 28 -2.64 -19.96 0.28
C ARG A 28 -3.00 -18.57 0.82
N PHE A 29 -3.32 -17.59 -0.03
CA PHE A 29 -3.64 -16.22 0.43
C PHE A 29 -4.83 -16.18 1.40
N ALA A 30 -5.78 -17.10 1.28
CA ALA A 30 -6.88 -17.23 2.23
C ALA A 30 -6.43 -17.60 3.66
N HIS A 31 -5.20 -18.06 3.84
CA HIS A 31 -4.61 -18.35 5.15
C HIS A 31 -3.67 -17.23 5.64
N ALA A 32 -3.54 -16.15 4.88
CA ALA A 32 -2.74 -15.01 5.29
C ALA A 32 -3.41 -14.27 6.45
N SER A 33 -2.62 -13.88 7.46
CA SER A 33 -3.05 -13.01 8.54
C SER A 33 -2.10 -11.82 8.62
N VAL A 34 -2.60 -10.62 8.32
CA VAL A 34 -1.81 -9.42 8.12
C VAL A 34 -2.29 -8.30 9.04
N LEU A 35 -1.36 -7.66 9.75
CA LEU A 35 -1.61 -6.41 10.45
C LEU A 35 -1.31 -5.24 9.50
N VAL A 36 -2.30 -4.40 9.22
CA VAL A 36 -2.14 -3.16 8.47
C VAL A 36 -2.24 -1.97 9.42
N ILE A 37 -1.25 -1.08 9.38
CA ILE A 37 -1.22 0.15 10.18
C ILE A 37 -0.94 1.31 9.23
N GLY A 38 -1.77 2.36 9.23
CA GLY A 38 -1.50 3.49 8.35
C GLY A 38 -2.65 4.47 8.19
N ASP A 39 -2.44 5.44 7.33
CA ASP A 39 -3.37 6.53 7.07
C ASP A 39 -4.59 6.04 6.29
N LEU A 40 -5.75 6.11 6.91
CA LEU A 40 -7.04 5.84 6.29
C LEU A 40 -7.65 7.13 5.75
N MET A 41 -8.23 7.07 4.56
CA MET A 41 -8.91 8.18 3.93
C MET A 41 -10.18 7.74 3.20
N LEU A 42 -11.10 8.66 2.98
CA LEU A 42 -12.32 8.42 2.22
C LEU A 42 -12.13 8.85 0.77
N ASP A 43 -12.07 7.88 -0.13
CA ASP A 43 -12.07 8.13 -1.57
C ASP A 43 -13.53 8.18 -2.06
N ARG A 44 -13.97 9.35 -2.56
CA ARG A 44 -15.29 9.56 -3.17
C ARG A 44 -15.16 9.73 -4.68
N TYR A 45 -15.98 9.02 -5.41
CA TYR A 45 -16.08 9.10 -6.87
C TYR A 45 -17.50 9.56 -7.23
N ILE A 46 -17.63 10.78 -7.72
CA ILE A 46 -18.89 11.38 -8.16
C ILE A 46 -18.94 11.27 -9.67
N HIS A 47 -19.78 10.39 -10.15
CA HIS A 47 -19.99 10.15 -11.58
C HIS A 47 -21.20 10.95 -12.07
N GLY A 48 -21.09 11.54 -13.26
CA GLY A 48 -22.18 12.28 -13.87
C GLY A 48 -21.88 12.64 -15.31
N ARG A 49 -22.67 13.58 -15.83
CA ARG A 49 -22.52 14.14 -17.18
C ARG A 49 -22.38 15.65 -17.15
N VAL A 50 -21.61 16.17 -18.09
CA VAL A 50 -21.51 17.60 -18.36
C VAL A 50 -22.24 17.89 -19.65
N THR A 51 -23.42 18.54 -19.55
CA THR A 51 -24.26 18.88 -20.71
C THR A 51 -24.34 20.37 -20.97
N ARG A 52 -23.84 21.21 -20.03
CA ARG A 52 -23.90 22.67 -20.16
C ARG A 52 -22.76 23.34 -19.40
N VAL A 53 -22.51 24.59 -19.79
CA VAL A 53 -21.64 25.52 -19.05
C VAL A 53 -22.53 26.36 -18.11
N SER A 54 -21.99 26.72 -16.93
CA SER A 54 -22.71 27.58 -15.99
C SER A 54 -22.95 28.98 -16.58
N PRO A 55 -24.11 29.60 -16.34
CA PRO A 55 -24.32 31.01 -16.68
C PRO A 55 -23.54 31.96 -15.75
N GLU A 56 -23.08 31.51 -14.60
CA GLU A 56 -22.39 32.32 -13.59
C GLU A 56 -20.90 32.47 -13.88
N ALA A 57 -20.28 31.46 -14.53
CA ALA A 57 -18.86 31.43 -14.87
C ALA A 57 -18.60 30.39 -15.98
N PRO A 58 -17.52 30.49 -16.76
CA PRO A 58 -17.18 29.56 -17.82
C PRO A 58 -16.66 28.20 -17.27
N VAL A 59 -17.48 27.56 -16.45
CA VAL A 59 -17.19 26.26 -15.82
C VAL A 59 -18.23 25.23 -16.21
N PRO A 60 -17.86 23.94 -16.38
CA PRO A 60 -18.82 22.88 -16.67
C PRO A 60 -19.74 22.65 -15.47
N VAL A 61 -21.01 22.35 -15.75
CA VAL A 61 -22.00 21.90 -14.75
C VAL A 61 -22.10 20.40 -14.82
N LEU A 62 -21.62 19.71 -13.77
CA LEU A 62 -21.75 18.26 -13.62
C LEU A 62 -23.13 17.94 -13.05
N SER A 63 -23.92 17.18 -13.79
CA SER A 63 -25.14 16.56 -13.30
C SER A 63 -24.79 15.21 -12.69
N GLU A 64 -24.84 15.12 -11.38
CA GLU A 64 -24.44 13.91 -10.64
C GLU A 64 -25.48 12.79 -10.86
N GLU A 65 -24.99 11.58 -11.14
CA GLU A 65 -25.82 10.39 -11.37
C GLU A 65 -25.56 9.30 -10.32
N ARG A 66 -24.32 9.21 -9.82
CA ARG A 66 -23.92 8.15 -8.87
C ARG A 66 -22.72 8.60 -8.05
N GLU A 67 -22.76 8.30 -6.76
CA GLU A 67 -21.60 8.39 -5.85
C GLU A 67 -21.13 6.99 -5.44
N VAL A 68 -19.80 6.81 -5.39
CA VAL A 68 -19.16 5.64 -4.81
C VAL A 68 -18.15 6.12 -3.78
N ALA A 69 -18.26 5.62 -2.56
CA ALA A 69 -17.35 5.93 -1.46
C ALA A 69 -16.59 4.65 -1.03
N LEU A 70 -15.28 4.75 -0.89
CA LEU A 70 -14.41 3.60 -0.59
C LEU A 70 -13.32 3.98 0.41
N PRO A 71 -12.89 3.03 1.27
CA PRO A 71 -11.67 3.19 2.06
C PRO A 71 -10.45 3.26 1.15
N GLY A 72 -9.74 4.39 1.20
CA GLY A 72 -8.50 4.65 0.46
C GLY A 72 -7.27 4.70 1.38
N GLY A 73 -6.09 4.94 0.81
CA GLY A 73 -4.83 4.87 1.53
C GLY A 73 -4.59 3.46 2.09
N ALA A 74 -4.25 3.34 3.39
CA ALA A 74 -4.13 2.04 4.04
C ALA A 74 -5.41 1.20 3.90
N GLY A 75 -6.59 1.82 3.79
CA GLY A 75 -7.85 1.15 3.53
C GLY A 75 -7.92 0.47 2.14
N ALA A 76 -7.19 0.97 1.14
CA ALA A 76 -7.08 0.32 -0.16
C ALA A 76 -6.28 -0.99 -0.07
N VAL A 77 -5.21 -1.01 0.72
CA VAL A 77 -4.43 -2.24 1.01
C VAL A 77 -5.31 -3.25 1.73
N VAL A 78 -6.09 -2.81 2.74
CA VAL A 78 -7.05 -3.68 3.46
C VAL A 78 -8.06 -4.29 2.50
N ARG A 79 -8.70 -3.49 1.63
CA ARG A 79 -9.65 -3.97 0.61
C ARG A 79 -9.02 -5.00 -0.32
N ALA A 80 -7.80 -4.76 -0.77
CA ALA A 80 -7.09 -5.69 -1.64
C ALA A 80 -6.76 -7.00 -0.93
N LEU A 81 -6.29 -6.97 0.33
CA LEU A 81 -6.02 -8.16 1.13
C LEU A 81 -7.29 -8.99 1.38
N THR A 82 -8.40 -8.34 1.74
CA THR A 82 -9.67 -9.05 2.00
C THR A 82 -10.26 -9.64 0.71
N ALA A 83 -10.08 -8.97 -0.44
CA ALA A 83 -10.46 -9.52 -1.74
C ALA A 83 -9.67 -10.79 -2.10
N LEU A 84 -8.43 -10.92 -1.60
CA LEU A 84 -7.60 -12.14 -1.71
C LEU A 84 -7.97 -13.22 -0.69
N GLY A 85 -8.93 -12.95 0.22
CA GLY A 85 -9.36 -13.86 1.27
C GLY A 85 -8.57 -13.78 2.57
N ALA A 86 -7.59 -12.90 2.68
CA ALA A 86 -6.75 -12.74 3.86
C ALA A 86 -7.53 -12.21 5.07
N ALA A 87 -7.13 -12.62 6.27
CA ALA A 87 -7.57 -12.00 7.53
C ALA A 87 -6.70 -10.76 7.83
N VAL A 88 -7.34 -9.66 8.19
CA VAL A 88 -6.66 -8.36 8.39
C VAL A 88 -7.03 -7.77 9.74
N ALA A 89 -6.03 -7.52 10.60
CA ALA A 89 -6.15 -6.57 11.71
C ALA A 89 -5.78 -5.18 11.16
N PHE A 90 -6.63 -4.18 11.36
CA PHE A 90 -6.43 -2.85 10.78
C PHE A 90 -6.42 -1.76 11.84
N ILE A 91 -5.32 -1.06 11.99
CA ILE A 91 -5.17 0.06 12.91
C ILE A 91 -5.04 1.37 12.14
N SER A 92 -5.94 2.33 12.43
CA SER A 92 -5.85 3.67 11.85
C SER A 92 -6.45 4.72 12.79
N VAL A 93 -6.32 6.00 12.40
CA VAL A 93 -6.90 7.14 13.10
C VAL A 93 -7.80 7.90 12.16
N VAL A 94 -9.00 8.26 12.65
CA VAL A 94 -9.99 9.08 11.93
C VAL A 94 -10.41 10.26 12.82
N GLY A 95 -11.00 11.27 12.23
CA GLY A 95 -11.60 12.39 12.97
C GLY A 95 -12.99 12.03 13.53
N ASP A 96 -13.45 12.86 14.48
CA ASP A 96 -14.83 12.84 14.97
C ASP A 96 -15.70 13.68 14.00
N ASP A 97 -15.84 13.19 12.77
CA ASP A 97 -16.58 13.85 11.70
C ASP A 97 -17.36 12.83 10.84
N PRO A 98 -18.30 13.30 9.98
CA PRO A 98 -19.09 12.39 9.15
C PRO A 98 -18.26 11.44 8.28
N ALA A 99 -17.12 11.89 7.75
CA ALA A 99 -16.25 11.06 6.95
C ALA A 99 -15.57 9.95 7.76
N GLY A 100 -15.21 10.23 9.03
CA GLY A 100 -14.71 9.22 9.98
C GLY A 100 -15.77 8.17 10.30
N SER A 101 -17.03 8.60 10.44
CA SER A 101 -18.18 7.71 10.66
C SER A 101 -18.44 6.82 9.43
N ASP A 102 -18.43 7.42 8.22
CA ASP A 102 -18.58 6.69 6.95
C ASP A 102 -17.50 5.60 6.81
N LEU A 103 -16.23 5.97 7.08
CA LEU A 103 -15.10 5.04 7.03
C LEU A 103 -15.23 3.89 8.03
N THR A 104 -15.71 4.19 9.24
CA THR A 104 -15.94 3.17 10.27
C THR A 104 -16.96 2.14 9.79
N GLY A 105 -18.05 2.58 9.16
CA GLY A 105 -19.04 1.70 8.55
C GLY A 105 -18.49 0.90 7.36
N LEU A 106 -17.76 1.56 6.46
CA LEU A 106 -17.18 0.93 5.27
C LEU A 106 -16.12 -0.12 5.60
N VAL A 107 -15.26 0.14 6.58
CA VAL A 107 -14.22 -0.79 7.02
C VAL A 107 -14.83 -1.94 7.82
N GLY A 108 -15.74 -1.63 8.76
CA GLY A 108 -16.42 -2.65 9.56
C GLY A 108 -17.33 -3.59 8.76
N GLY A 109 -17.79 -3.15 7.59
CA GLY A 109 -18.58 -3.99 6.66
C GLY A 109 -17.74 -4.92 5.77
N GLN A 110 -16.40 -4.86 5.81
CA GLN A 110 -15.55 -5.76 5.02
C GLN A 110 -15.41 -7.13 5.68
N PRO A 111 -15.41 -8.22 4.90
CA PRO A 111 -15.18 -9.55 5.43
C PRO A 111 -13.75 -9.68 5.97
N ASN A 112 -13.57 -10.48 7.02
CA ASN A 112 -12.27 -10.85 7.59
C ASN A 112 -11.42 -9.66 8.07
N VAL A 113 -12.03 -8.52 8.43
CA VAL A 113 -11.35 -7.34 9.00
C VAL A 113 -11.67 -7.22 10.47
N GLU A 114 -10.64 -7.07 11.29
CA GLU A 114 -10.74 -6.61 12.68
C GLU A 114 -10.28 -5.14 12.76
N PRO A 115 -11.22 -4.17 12.80
CA PRO A 115 -10.87 -2.76 12.74
C PRO A 115 -10.59 -2.18 14.14
N TRP A 116 -9.45 -1.49 14.25
CA TRP A 116 -9.06 -0.66 15.40
C TRP A 116 -8.95 0.80 14.94
N LEU A 117 -10.09 1.43 14.67
CA LEU A 117 -10.14 2.83 14.25
C LEU A 117 -10.25 3.72 15.47
N LEU A 118 -9.16 4.46 15.75
CA LEU A 118 -9.11 5.39 16.87
C LEU A 118 -9.65 6.75 16.42
N VAL A 119 -10.55 7.33 17.21
CA VAL A 119 -11.13 8.64 16.92
C VAL A 119 -10.31 9.71 17.63
N GLU A 120 -9.84 10.72 16.88
CA GLU A 120 -9.19 11.92 17.40
C GLU A 120 -10.12 13.11 17.26
N GLY A 121 -10.56 13.67 18.42
CA GLY A 121 -11.39 14.89 18.42
C GLY A 121 -10.66 16.08 17.81
N GLY A 122 -11.34 16.80 16.94
CA GLY A 122 -10.79 17.98 16.25
C GLY A 122 -9.92 17.66 15.02
N ARG A 123 -9.61 16.40 14.74
CA ARG A 123 -8.97 15.99 13.48
C ARG A 123 -9.98 16.04 12.34
N THR A 124 -9.54 16.53 11.19
CA THR A 124 -10.29 16.39 9.94
C THR A 124 -9.91 15.07 9.27
N THR A 125 -10.89 14.19 9.08
CA THR A 125 -10.69 12.96 8.30
C THR A 125 -10.37 13.30 6.84
N THR A 126 -9.33 12.69 6.29
CA THR A 126 -8.93 12.92 4.90
C THR A 126 -10.01 12.41 3.94
N VAL A 127 -10.47 13.28 3.05
CA VAL A 127 -11.43 12.96 1.97
C VAL A 127 -10.86 13.39 0.64
N LYS A 128 -10.85 12.49 -0.34
CA LYS A 128 -10.45 12.77 -1.71
C LYS A 128 -11.63 12.56 -2.65
N THR A 129 -12.25 13.66 -3.10
CA THR A 129 -13.41 13.61 -3.99
C THR A 129 -12.97 13.80 -5.43
N ARG A 130 -13.28 12.82 -6.27
CA ARG A 130 -13.03 12.83 -7.71
C ARG A 130 -14.32 13.00 -8.46
N TYR A 131 -14.41 14.03 -9.27
CA TYR A 131 -15.55 14.31 -10.15
C TYR A 131 -15.26 13.78 -11.55
N LEU A 132 -16.14 12.91 -12.05
CA LEU A 132 -15.97 12.24 -13.34
C LEU A 132 -17.18 12.51 -14.25
N ALA A 133 -16.90 12.90 -15.49
CA ALA A 133 -17.91 12.94 -16.55
C ALA A 133 -17.51 11.94 -17.63
N ASP A 134 -18.45 11.07 -18.01
CA ASP A 134 -18.24 10.03 -19.04
C ASP A 134 -16.93 9.23 -18.84
N GLY A 135 -16.62 8.90 -17.57
CA GLY A 135 -15.42 8.17 -17.17
C GLY A 135 -14.12 8.98 -17.14
N ARG A 136 -14.15 10.28 -17.46
CA ARG A 136 -12.98 11.18 -17.43
C ARG A 136 -12.96 12.04 -16.18
N HIS A 137 -11.79 12.19 -15.57
CA HIS A 137 -11.61 13.10 -14.45
C HIS A 137 -11.76 14.56 -14.87
N LEU A 138 -12.65 15.30 -14.19
CA LEU A 138 -12.82 16.75 -14.35
C LEU A 138 -12.04 17.50 -13.29
N LEU A 139 -12.14 17.06 -12.04
CA LEU A 139 -11.57 17.71 -10.86
C LEU A 139 -11.33 16.69 -9.76
N ARG A 140 -10.30 16.91 -8.95
CA ARG A 140 -10.15 16.29 -7.63
C ARG A 140 -10.15 17.40 -6.57
N SER A 141 -10.97 17.23 -5.54
CA SER A 141 -10.99 18.08 -4.35
C SER A 141 -10.52 17.27 -3.15
N ASP A 142 -9.47 17.75 -2.48
CA ASP A 142 -8.89 17.07 -1.32
C ASP A 142 -9.17 17.92 -0.05
N ARG A 143 -9.76 17.29 0.97
CA ARG A 143 -9.85 17.82 2.32
C ARG A 143 -8.98 16.96 3.21
N GLU A 144 -7.90 17.51 3.73
CA GLU A 144 -6.91 16.72 4.46
C GLU A 144 -6.24 17.52 5.58
N GLN A 145 -5.77 16.77 6.57
CA GLN A 145 -4.93 17.26 7.65
C GLN A 145 -3.71 16.35 7.75
N THR A 146 -2.52 16.97 7.84
CA THR A 146 -1.24 16.26 7.90
C THR A 146 -0.56 16.39 9.27
N THR A 147 -1.20 17.06 10.21
CA THR A 147 -0.67 17.26 11.58
C THR A 147 -0.46 15.90 12.24
N PRO A 148 0.71 15.67 12.87
CA PRO A 148 0.97 14.46 13.63
C PRO A 148 -0.13 14.17 14.66
N ILE A 149 -0.43 12.89 14.88
CA ILE A 149 -1.31 12.49 15.99
C ILE A 149 -0.65 12.79 17.33
N PRO A 150 -1.43 13.11 18.39
CA PRO A 150 -0.86 13.34 19.72
C PRO A 150 -0.09 12.13 20.24
N ALA A 151 0.99 12.38 21.01
CA ALA A 151 1.86 11.34 21.56
C ALA A 151 1.08 10.24 22.33
N LYS A 152 0.07 10.61 23.13
CA LYS A 152 -0.79 9.63 23.84
C LYS A 152 -1.54 8.70 22.87
N LEU A 153 -1.94 9.21 21.71
CA LEU A 153 -2.60 8.40 20.69
C LEU A 153 -1.61 7.49 19.98
N ALA A 154 -0.41 7.98 19.69
CA ALA A 154 0.68 7.16 19.15
C ALA A 154 1.08 6.02 20.10
N GLU A 155 1.18 6.28 21.40
CA GLU A 155 1.41 5.24 22.42
C GLU A 155 0.29 4.19 22.43
N ARG A 156 -0.96 4.62 22.28
CA ARG A 156 -2.12 3.71 22.20
C ARG A 156 -2.06 2.86 20.93
N VAL A 157 -1.73 3.44 19.78
CA VAL A 157 -1.50 2.72 18.52
C VAL A 157 -0.42 1.67 18.71
N LEU A 158 0.75 2.02 19.26
CA LEU A 158 1.86 1.10 19.47
C LEU A 158 1.48 -0.06 20.41
N ARG A 159 0.69 0.20 21.46
CA ARG A 159 0.23 -0.86 22.37
C ARG A 159 -0.69 -1.84 21.64
N ILE A 160 -1.71 -1.36 20.92
CA ILE A 160 -2.62 -2.22 20.15
C ILE A 160 -1.84 -3.00 19.08
N ALA A 161 -0.88 -2.34 18.42
CA ALA A 161 -0.05 -2.98 17.41
C ALA A 161 0.77 -4.15 17.98
N ARG A 162 1.35 -4.02 19.17
CA ARG A 162 2.08 -5.12 19.83
C ARG A 162 1.20 -6.33 20.10
N ASP A 163 -0.04 -6.10 20.56
CA ASP A 163 -1.00 -7.17 20.82
C ASP A 163 -1.41 -7.84 19.49
N ALA A 164 -1.70 -7.06 18.44
CA ALA A 164 -2.07 -7.57 17.13
C ALA A 164 -0.91 -8.31 16.42
N MET A 165 0.35 -7.89 16.58
CA MET A 165 1.52 -8.57 16.04
C MET A 165 1.68 -9.99 16.58
N ALA A 166 1.21 -10.27 17.78
CA ALA A 166 1.24 -11.63 18.35
C ALA A 166 0.29 -12.58 17.58
N ALA A 167 -0.82 -12.05 17.06
CA ALA A 167 -1.88 -12.81 16.38
C ALA A 167 -1.74 -12.82 14.84
N THR A 168 -0.88 -12.00 14.27
CA THR A 168 -0.70 -11.88 12.81
C THR A 168 0.67 -12.38 12.35
N SER A 169 0.80 -12.69 11.06
CA SER A 169 2.04 -13.25 10.48
C SER A 169 2.97 -12.18 9.91
N LEU A 170 2.43 -11.04 9.51
CA LEU A 170 3.16 -9.96 8.85
C LEU A 170 2.55 -8.61 9.22
N THR A 171 3.36 -7.57 9.24
CA THR A 171 2.93 -6.17 9.44
C THR A 171 3.15 -5.34 8.18
N VAL A 172 2.15 -4.56 7.78
CA VAL A 172 2.23 -3.54 6.71
C VAL A 172 2.10 -2.16 7.35
N LEU A 173 3.06 -1.28 7.07
CA LEU A 173 3.03 0.14 7.43
C LEU A 173 2.75 0.94 6.16
N SER A 174 1.52 1.46 6.00
CA SER A 174 1.05 2.19 4.81
C SER A 174 0.92 3.67 5.14
N ASP A 175 1.93 4.46 4.79
CA ASP A 175 2.06 5.88 5.16
C ASP A 175 1.79 6.79 3.96
N TYR A 176 0.70 7.54 4.04
CA TYR A 176 0.29 8.55 3.07
C TYR A 176 0.58 9.98 3.54
N GLN A 177 1.40 10.13 4.59
CA GLN A 177 1.76 11.40 5.21
C GLN A 177 0.54 12.21 5.68
N LYS A 178 -0.45 11.51 6.25
CA LYS A 178 -1.63 12.15 6.85
C LYS A 178 -1.56 12.23 8.38
N GLY A 179 -0.35 12.08 8.92
CA GLY A 179 -0.04 12.38 10.30
C GLY A 179 -0.14 11.22 11.28
N MET A 180 -0.51 10.00 10.84
CA MET A 180 -0.54 8.85 11.75
C MET A 180 0.85 8.26 11.96
N LEU A 181 1.60 7.98 10.90
CA LEU A 181 2.93 7.38 10.96
C LEU A 181 4.03 8.46 10.95
N THR A 182 4.12 9.21 12.04
CA THR A 182 5.03 10.34 12.20
C THR A 182 5.94 10.19 13.40
N GLU A 183 6.94 11.05 13.51
CA GLU A 183 7.92 11.10 14.59
C GLU A 183 8.59 9.73 14.84
N GLY A 184 8.62 9.25 16.06
CA GLY A 184 9.25 7.98 16.44
C GLY A 184 8.38 6.74 16.26
N LEU A 185 7.09 6.88 15.89
CA LEU A 185 6.15 5.76 15.82
C LEU A 185 6.54 4.71 14.77
N PRO A 186 6.94 5.05 13.52
CA PRO A 186 7.35 4.04 12.55
C PRO A 186 8.52 3.19 13.03
N ALA A 187 9.56 3.81 13.57
CA ALA A 187 10.72 3.10 14.10
C ALA A 187 10.35 2.18 15.28
N ALA A 188 9.44 2.64 16.17
CA ALA A 188 8.95 1.84 17.29
C ALA A 188 8.12 0.64 16.81
N LEU A 189 7.32 0.78 15.74
CA LEU A 189 6.56 -0.31 15.14
C LEU A 189 7.47 -1.35 14.46
N VAL A 190 8.49 -0.91 13.71
CA VAL A 190 9.50 -1.81 13.11
C VAL A 190 10.22 -2.59 14.21
N ALA A 191 10.65 -1.93 15.29
CA ALA A 191 11.29 -2.58 16.41
C ALA A 191 10.36 -3.58 17.13
N ALA A 192 9.09 -3.23 17.32
CA ALA A 192 8.10 -4.11 17.95
C ALA A 192 7.84 -5.37 17.11
N ALA A 193 7.71 -5.22 15.78
CA ALA A 193 7.54 -6.35 14.87
C ALA A 193 8.77 -7.28 14.91
N ALA A 194 9.98 -6.73 14.89
CA ALA A 194 11.20 -7.50 15.03
C ALA A 194 11.27 -8.27 16.35
N GLN A 195 10.85 -7.66 17.47
CA GLN A 195 10.75 -8.33 18.78
C GLN A 195 9.73 -9.46 18.78
N ALA A 196 8.63 -9.30 18.05
CA ALA A 196 7.60 -10.34 17.89
C ALA A 196 7.99 -11.41 16.84
N GLY A 197 9.14 -11.30 16.17
CA GLY A 197 9.55 -12.20 15.09
C GLY A 197 8.66 -12.08 13.84
N ARG A 198 8.13 -10.89 13.58
CA ARG A 198 7.23 -10.61 12.43
C ARG A 198 7.92 -9.74 11.39
N GLY A 199 7.73 -10.10 10.13
CA GLY A 199 8.21 -9.29 9.03
C GLY A 199 7.43 -7.98 8.88
N VAL A 200 8.10 -6.96 8.32
CA VAL A 200 7.52 -5.64 8.06
C VAL A 200 7.67 -5.27 6.59
N ILE A 201 6.55 -4.94 5.94
CA ILE A 201 6.52 -4.21 4.68
C ILE A 201 6.21 -2.75 5.01
N ALA A 202 7.09 -1.83 4.65
CA ALA A 202 6.86 -0.39 4.76
C ALA A 202 6.61 0.22 3.38
N ALA A 203 5.51 0.97 3.24
CA ALA A 203 5.12 1.65 2.01
C ALA A 203 4.87 3.15 2.29
N PRO A 204 5.93 3.93 2.59
CA PRO A 204 5.80 5.36 2.80
C PRO A 204 5.70 6.13 1.47
N LYS A 205 4.97 7.23 1.49
CA LYS A 205 4.94 8.23 0.42
C LYS A 205 5.89 9.38 0.71
N GLY A 206 6.58 9.87 -0.32
CA GLY A 206 7.43 11.05 -0.23
C GLY A 206 8.68 10.90 0.65
N ALA A 207 8.99 11.93 1.44
CA ALA A 207 10.16 11.98 2.31
C ALA A 207 9.93 11.20 3.64
N GLY A 208 10.98 10.93 4.39
CA GLY A 208 10.86 10.31 5.72
C GLY A 208 11.12 8.81 5.75
N VAL A 209 11.58 8.22 4.66
CA VAL A 209 11.88 6.78 4.51
C VAL A 209 12.82 6.25 5.61
N ALA A 210 13.72 7.10 6.12
CA ALA A 210 14.66 6.74 7.19
C ALA A 210 13.97 6.30 8.50
N ALA A 211 12.74 6.77 8.74
CA ALA A 211 11.95 6.37 9.92
C ALA A 211 11.56 4.88 9.91
N TYR A 212 11.64 4.22 8.76
CA TYR A 212 11.32 2.79 8.56
C TYR A 212 12.56 1.90 8.51
N ALA A 213 13.72 2.44 8.88
CA ALA A 213 14.99 1.70 8.84
C ALA A 213 14.89 0.34 9.52
N GLY A 214 15.41 -0.71 8.87
CA GLY A 214 15.35 -2.08 9.36
C GLY A 214 14.08 -2.85 8.97
N ALA A 215 13.12 -2.26 8.24
CA ALA A 215 12.01 -3.02 7.68
C ALA A 215 12.51 -4.09 6.69
N ASP A 216 11.80 -5.21 6.58
CA ASP A 216 12.21 -6.31 5.70
C ASP A 216 12.03 -5.95 4.24
N VAL A 217 10.94 -5.26 3.88
CA VAL A 217 10.72 -4.77 2.52
C VAL A 217 10.25 -3.32 2.58
N LEU A 218 10.94 -2.46 1.85
CA LEU A 218 10.51 -1.09 1.57
C LEU A 218 9.90 -1.03 0.17
N VAL A 219 8.66 -0.55 0.04
CA VAL A 219 7.96 -0.42 -1.24
C VAL A 219 7.76 1.05 -1.57
N LEU A 220 8.24 1.48 -2.73
CA LEU A 220 8.19 2.87 -3.19
C LEU A 220 7.72 2.96 -4.64
N GLY A 221 6.92 3.98 -4.94
CA GLY A 221 6.80 4.46 -6.32
C GLY A 221 8.08 5.15 -6.77
N ARG A 222 8.25 5.35 -8.07
CA ARG A 222 9.43 6.02 -8.62
C ARG A 222 9.57 7.47 -8.15
N GLU A 223 8.46 8.18 -8.00
CA GLU A 223 8.43 9.54 -7.45
C GLU A 223 8.88 9.54 -5.99
N ASP A 224 8.35 8.62 -5.17
CA ASP A 224 8.70 8.50 -3.76
C ASP A 224 10.19 8.14 -3.58
N LEU A 225 10.74 7.28 -4.44
CA LEU A 225 12.17 6.96 -4.47
C LEU A 225 13.01 8.21 -4.77
N ALA A 226 12.62 9.01 -5.77
CA ALA A 226 13.30 10.24 -6.12
C ALA A 226 13.30 11.26 -4.97
N ILE A 227 12.14 11.43 -4.30
CA ILE A 227 12.00 12.30 -3.12
C ILE A 227 12.87 11.78 -1.96
N ALA A 228 12.88 10.47 -1.70
CA ALA A 228 13.72 9.85 -0.68
C ALA A 228 15.23 10.10 -0.91
N ARG A 229 15.61 10.35 -2.16
CA ARG A 229 16.98 10.73 -2.57
C ARG A 229 17.20 12.23 -2.64
N GLY A 230 16.26 13.05 -2.16
CA GLY A 230 16.39 14.51 -2.06
C GLY A 230 15.99 15.29 -3.32
N LYS A 231 15.29 14.65 -4.28
CA LYS A 231 14.72 15.37 -5.43
C LYS A 231 13.41 16.08 -5.00
N ALA A 232 13.10 17.20 -5.64
CA ALA A 232 11.88 17.94 -5.36
C ALA A 232 10.62 17.18 -5.78
N PRO A 233 9.51 17.23 -5.00
CA PRO A 233 8.22 16.65 -5.38
C PRO A 233 7.66 17.30 -6.66
N GLY A 234 6.94 16.52 -7.47
CA GLY A 234 6.27 17.01 -8.69
C GLY A 234 7.18 17.21 -9.90
N GLY A 235 8.48 16.94 -9.78
CA GLY A 235 9.37 16.82 -10.92
C GLY A 235 9.06 15.52 -11.69
N SER A 236 9.16 15.56 -13.03
CA SER A 236 9.19 14.28 -13.77
C SER A 236 10.25 13.39 -13.14
N PRO A 237 9.94 12.16 -12.75
CA PRO A 237 10.96 11.23 -12.27
C PRO A 237 11.90 10.89 -13.43
N GLY A 238 12.78 11.85 -13.74
CA GLY A 238 13.80 11.71 -14.78
C GLY A 238 14.76 10.59 -14.42
N GLY A 239 15.32 9.95 -15.41
CA GLY A 239 16.28 8.85 -15.27
C GLY A 239 15.76 7.54 -15.86
N SER A 240 16.69 6.68 -16.17
CA SER A 240 16.44 5.35 -16.72
C SER A 240 15.95 4.37 -15.63
N THR A 241 15.57 3.19 -16.03
CA THR A 241 15.30 2.06 -15.11
C THR A 241 16.55 1.72 -14.30
N ASP A 242 17.74 1.85 -14.90
CA ASP A 242 19.01 1.57 -14.26
C ASP A 242 19.34 2.62 -13.17
N ASP A 243 18.93 3.88 -13.36
CA ASP A 243 19.06 4.91 -12.32
C ASP A 243 18.19 4.58 -11.11
N ALA A 244 16.95 4.10 -11.34
CA ALA A 244 16.05 3.69 -10.25
C ALA A 244 16.61 2.47 -9.49
N GLU A 245 17.23 1.53 -10.18
CA GLU A 245 17.91 0.37 -9.57
C GLU A 245 19.07 0.83 -8.69
N ALA A 246 19.96 1.68 -9.20
CA ALA A 246 21.10 2.21 -8.44
C ALA A 246 20.65 3.00 -7.20
N GLU A 247 19.59 3.81 -7.32
CA GLU A 247 19.00 4.54 -6.21
C GLU A 247 18.40 3.60 -5.15
N ALA A 248 17.73 2.52 -5.57
CA ALA A 248 17.18 1.50 -4.68
C ALA A 248 18.27 0.73 -3.93
N VAL A 249 19.38 0.36 -4.61
CA VAL A 249 20.57 -0.25 -3.99
C VAL A 249 21.11 0.66 -2.88
N ALA A 250 21.34 1.93 -3.20
CA ALA A 250 21.88 2.89 -2.23
C ALA A 250 20.94 3.07 -1.01
N LEU A 251 19.63 3.14 -1.27
CA LEU A 251 18.63 3.29 -0.22
C LEU A 251 18.54 2.05 0.68
N ARG A 252 18.60 0.85 0.10
CA ARG A 252 18.61 -0.42 0.85
C ARG A 252 19.75 -0.46 1.86
N VAL A 253 20.95 -0.10 1.43
CA VAL A 253 22.14 -0.10 2.29
C VAL A 253 22.01 0.97 3.39
N ALA A 254 21.65 2.20 3.02
CA ALA A 254 21.56 3.33 3.96
C ALA A 254 20.51 3.10 5.05
N GLY A 255 19.34 2.55 4.70
CA GLY A 255 18.24 2.27 5.63
C GLY A 255 18.30 0.87 6.26
N ARG A 256 19.27 0.03 5.89
CA ARG A 256 19.37 -1.37 6.35
C ARG A 256 18.08 -2.15 6.07
N PHE A 257 17.43 -1.88 4.94
CA PHE A 257 16.27 -2.64 4.50
C PHE A 257 16.68 -4.02 4.02
N GLY A 258 15.85 -5.04 4.27
CA GLY A 258 16.07 -6.38 3.70
C GLY A 258 16.03 -6.34 2.18
N ALA A 259 14.97 -5.71 1.64
CA ALA A 259 14.80 -5.45 0.21
C ALA A 259 14.16 -4.07 -0.03
N VAL A 260 14.36 -3.51 -1.23
CA VAL A 260 13.65 -2.32 -1.73
C VAL A 260 12.95 -2.69 -3.03
N LEU A 261 11.64 -2.45 -3.10
CA LEU A 261 10.80 -2.68 -4.25
C LEU A 261 10.35 -1.34 -4.85
N VAL A 262 10.62 -1.13 -6.13
CA VAL A 262 10.17 0.05 -6.90
C VAL A 262 9.03 -0.37 -7.83
N THR A 263 7.86 0.29 -7.71
CA THR A 263 6.62 -0.15 -8.39
C THR A 263 6.35 0.50 -9.75
N ASP A 264 6.94 1.65 -10.04
CA ASP A 264 6.66 2.43 -11.25
C ASP A 264 7.94 2.69 -12.07
N ALA A 265 8.84 1.71 -12.12
CA ALA A 265 10.12 1.84 -12.82
C ALA A 265 10.05 1.54 -14.34
N GLY A 266 8.87 1.69 -14.93
CA GLY A 266 8.59 1.33 -16.33
C GLY A 266 7.63 0.15 -16.42
N PRO A 267 7.84 -0.80 -17.35
CA PRO A 267 6.95 -1.95 -17.49
C PRO A 267 7.16 -3.03 -16.41
N ASP A 268 8.15 -2.85 -15.53
CA ASP A 268 8.56 -3.84 -14.56
C ASP A 268 8.51 -3.29 -13.13
N LEU A 269 8.31 -4.19 -12.18
CA LEU A 269 8.68 -4.00 -10.79
C LEU A 269 10.18 -4.30 -10.64
N ILE A 270 10.90 -3.50 -9.87
CA ILE A 270 12.32 -3.71 -9.56
C ILE A 270 12.47 -4.00 -8.08
N LEU A 271 12.91 -5.20 -7.74
CA LEU A 271 13.27 -5.60 -6.39
C LEU A 271 14.78 -5.68 -6.25
N VAL A 272 15.33 -4.99 -5.26
CA VAL A 272 16.73 -5.06 -4.89
C VAL A 272 16.86 -5.63 -3.49
N ASP A 273 17.56 -6.74 -3.33
CA ASP A 273 17.82 -7.38 -2.03
C ASP A 273 19.32 -7.65 -1.80
N GLY A 274 19.65 -8.56 -0.87
CA GLY A 274 21.04 -8.94 -0.57
C GLY A 274 21.70 -9.83 -1.62
N GLU A 275 20.92 -10.46 -2.49
CA GLU A 275 21.36 -11.37 -3.54
C GLU A 275 21.50 -10.67 -4.90
N GLY A 276 20.87 -9.50 -5.06
CA GLY A 276 20.95 -8.70 -6.28
C GLY A 276 19.64 -8.04 -6.66
N THR A 277 19.40 -7.93 -7.97
CA THR A 277 18.19 -7.32 -8.54
C THR A 277 17.35 -8.36 -9.23
N THR A 278 16.06 -8.41 -8.89
CA THR A 278 15.04 -9.21 -9.56
C THR A 278 14.02 -8.29 -10.21
N ARG A 279 13.64 -8.57 -11.45
CA ARG A 279 12.59 -7.83 -12.18
C ARG A 279 11.37 -8.72 -12.41
N ALA A 280 10.18 -8.15 -12.25
CA ALA A 280 8.93 -8.84 -12.61
C ALA A 280 8.08 -7.93 -13.49
N ALA A 281 7.56 -8.47 -14.59
CA ALA A 281 6.68 -7.74 -15.48
C ALA A 281 5.43 -7.26 -14.75
N SER A 282 5.07 -5.99 -14.94
CA SER A 282 3.90 -5.37 -14.34
C SER A 282 2.94 -4.74 -15.37
N GLY A 283 3.16 -5.08 -16.65
CA GLY A 283 2.36 -4.60 -17.78
C GLY A 283 2.70 -3.18 -18.23
N ALA A 284 2.64 -2.94 -19.53
CA ALA A 284 2.85 -1.64 -20.18
C ALA A 284 1.52 -0.89 -20.34
N GLY A 285 0.81 -0.60 -19.27
CA GLY A 285 -0.42 0.19 -19.31
C GLY A 285 -0.18 1.68 -19.15
N ALA A 286 -1.08 2.52 -19.69
CA ALA A 286 -1.06 3.96 -19.46
C ALA A 286 -1.06 4.28 -17.96
N ALA A 287 -0.37 5.37 -17.59
CA ALA A 287 -0.20 5.82 -16.20
C ALA A 287 -1.55 6.07 -15.50
N VAL A 288 -2.08 5.04 -14.89
CA VAL A 288 -3.12 5.17 -13.87
C VAL A 288 -2.41 5.42 -12.55
N ALA A 289 -2.97 6.28 -11.73
CA ALA A 289 -2.43 6.78 -10.46
C ALA A 289 -1.57 5.74 -9.72
N GLY A 290 -0.27 5.98 -9.63
CA GLY A 290 0.74 5.06 -9.08
C GLY A 290 0.43 4.53 -7.68
N ALA A 291 -0.35 5.27 -6.89
CA ALA A 291 -0.79 4.85 -5.56
C ALA A 291 -1.59 3.54 -5.57
N LEU A 292 -2.59 3.40 -6.47
CA LEU A 292 -3.42 2.18 -6.54
C LEU A 292 -2.63 0.95 -6.96
N VAL A 293 -1.66 1.15 -7.86
CA VAL A 293 -0.74 0.09 -8.28
C VAL A 293 0.12 -0.35 -7.10
N THR A 294 0.69 0.61 -6.36
CA THR A 294 1.49 0.31 -5.16
C THR A 294 0.67 -0.44 -4.11
N ASP A 295 -0.58 -0.04 -3.85
CA ASP A 295 -1.45 -0.70 -2.87
C ASP A 295 -1.75 -2.16 -3.26
N ALA A 296 -2.03 -2.42 -4.55
CA ALA A 296 -2.24 -3.77 -5.06
C ALA A 296 -0.97 -4.65 -4.92
N VAL A 297 0.19 -4.08 -5.26
CA VAL A 297 1.50 -4.75 -5.10
C VAL A 297 1.75 -5.07 -3.62
N VAL A 298 1.56 -4.11 -2.72
CA VAL A 298 1.75 -4.29 -1.27
C VAL A 298 0.84 -5.39 -0.74
N ALA A 299 -0.44 -5.42 -1.16
CA ALA A 299 -1.40 -6.42 -0.69
C ALA A 299 -1.02 -7.84 -1.11
N VAL A 300 -0.67 -8.05 -2.40
CA VAL A 300 -0.28 -9.38 -2.90
C VAL A 300 1.05 -9.82 -2.30
N LEU A 301 2.02 -8.90 -2.19
CA LEU A 301 3.30 -9.17 -1.55
C LEU A 301 3.10 -9.56 -0.08
N ALA A 302 2.23 -8.84 0.65
CA ALA A 302 1.93 -9.10 2.04
C ALA A 302 1.23 -10.46 2.23
N ALA A 303 0.24 -10.79 1.40
CA ALA A 303 -0.43 -12.09 1.45
C ALA A 303 0.54 -13.25 1.17
N GLY A 304 1.43 -13.08 0.17
CA GLY A 304 2.46 -14.06 -0.15
C GLY A 304 3.44 -14.27 0.99
N LEU A 305 4.05 -13.21 1.51
CA LEU A 305 5.02 -13.31 2.60
C LEU A 305 4.40 -13.78 3.92
N ALA A 306 3.15 -13.39 4.23
CA ALA A 306 2.41 -13.88 5.39
C ALA A 306 2.19 -15.40 5.35
N THR A 307 2.08 -15.97 4.14
CA THR A 307 1.95 -17.42 3.90
C THR A 307 3.28 -18.11 3.59
N ARG A 308 4.40 -17.44 3.85
CA ARG A 308 5.77 -17.93 3.63
C ARG A 308 6.10 -18.27 2.18
N LEU A 309 5.46 -17.59 1.23
CA LEU A 309 5.87 -17.64 -0.17
C LEU A 309 7.26 -17.00 -0.31
N ALA A 310 8.13 -17.57 -1.15
CA ALA A 310 9.44 -16.99 -1.41
C ALA A 310 9.28 -15.60 -2.06
N LEU A 311 10.14 -14.65 -1.69
CA LEU A 311 10.06 -13.26 -2.14
C LEU A 311 10.02 -13.13 -3.68
N PRO A 312 10.82 -13.87 -4.48
CA PRO A 312 10.73 -13.81 -5.94
C PRO A 312 9.39 -14.32 -6.50
N ALA A 313 8.77 -15.32 -5.85
CA ALA A 313 7.46 -15.83 -6.27
C ALA A 313 6.34 -14.83 -5.90
N ALA A 314 6.39 -14.26 -4.70
CA ALA A 314 5.48 -13.19 -4.29
C ALA A 314 5.60 -11.96 -5.22
N LEU A 315 6.82 -11.61 -5.66
CA LEU A 315 7.07 -10.51 -6.59
C LEU A 315 6.42 -10.76 -7.97
N ARG A 316 6.51 -11.98 -8.51
CA ARG A 316 5.84 -12.31 -9.78
C ARG A 316 4.33 -12.12 -9.70
N LEU A 317 3.69 -12.61 -8.64
CA LEU A 317 2.25 -12.42 -8.43
C LEU A 317 1.90 -10.94 -8.19
N ALA A 318 2.75 -10.19 -7.50
CA ALA A 318 2.59 -8.74 -7.32
C ALA A 318 2.69 -7.98 -8.64
N GLY A 319 3.51 -8.44 -9.59
CA GLY A 319 3.57 -7.91 -10.96
C GLY A 319 2.25 -8.07 -11.71
N LEU A 320 1.62 -9.25 -11.61
CA LEU A 320 0.29 -9.49 -12.17
C LEU A 320 -0.78 -8.59 -11.54
N ALA A 321 -0.73 -8.40 -10.22
CA ALA A 321 -1.64 -7.49 -9.53
C ALA A 321 -1.45 -6.03 -9.97
N ALA A 322 -0.22 -5.60 -10.23
CA ALA A 322 0.09 -4.29 -10.77
C ALA A 322 -0.54 -4.09 -12.16
N ASP A 323 -0.43 -5.07 -13.05
CA ASP A 323 -1.04 -5.03 -14.37
C ASP A 323 -2.58 -4.97 -14.28
N LEU A 324 -3.19 -5.79 -13.44
CA LEU A 324 -4.63 -5.79 -13.19
C LEU A 324 -5.10 -4.42 -12.65
N ALA A 325 -4.38 -3.83 -11.70
CA ALA A 325 -4.71 -2.53 -11.13
C ALA A 325 -4.64 -1.40 -12.18
N ARG A 326 -3.71 -1.47 -13.13
CA ARG A 326 -3.61 -0.51 -14.24
C ARG A 326 -4.79 -0.61 -15.21
N ARG A 327 -5.32 -1.82 -15.41
CA ARG A 327 -6.48 -2.05 -16.31
C ARG A 327 -7.81 -1.69 -15.69
N GLN A 328 -7.90 -1.63 -14.36
CA GLN A 328 -9.14 -1.34 -13.60
C GLN A 328 -8.99 -0.11 -12.72
N PRO A 329 -8.85 1.10 -13.28
CA PRO A 329 -8.60 2.30 -12.50
C PRO A 329 -9.77 2.63 -11.55
N GLY A 330 -9.42 2.96 -10.32
CA GLY A 330 -10.29 3.66 -9.36
C GLY A 330 -10.91 2.77 -8.29
N THR A 331 -11.59 1.68 -8.59
CA THR A 331 -12.38 0.93 -7.60
C THR A 331 -12.08 -0.57 -7.53
N GLY A 332 -11.44 -1.11 -8.57
CA GLY A 332 -11.14 -2.53 -8.70
C GLY A 332 -10.05 -3.00 -7.73
N VAL A 333 -10.20 -4.23 -7.25
CA VAL A 333 -9.18 -4.98 -6.52
C VAL A 333 -8.98 -6.32 -7.23
N ALA A 334 -7.75 -6.79 -7.34
CA ALA A 334 -7.46 -8.11 -7.88
C ALA A 334 -8.02 -9.20 -6.96
N ARG A 335 -8.73 -10.15 -7.52
CA ARG A 335 -9.23 -11.34 -6.82
C ARG A 335 -8.36 -12.54 -7.14
N PRO A 336 -8.45 -13.64 -6.36
CA PRO A 336 -7.72 -14.88 -6.65
C PRO A 336 -7.90 -15.37 -8.08
N GLU A 337 -9.15 -15.37 -8.60
CA GLU A 337 -9.46 -15.78 -9.96
C GLU A 337 -8.80 -14.89 -11.03
N ASP A 338 -8.71 -13.58 -10.80
CA ASP A 338 -8.06 -12.64 -11.73
C ASP A 338 -6.55 -12.89 -11.80
N LEU A 339 -5.92 -13.13 -10.64
CA LEU A 339 -4.49 -13.45 -10.55
C LEU A 339 -4.17 -14.78 -11.24
N LEU A 340 -5.03 -15.80 -11.06
CA LEU A 340 -4.87 -17.10 -11.70
C LEU A 340 -5.02 -17.01 -13.23
N ALA A 341 -6.04 -16.29 -13.70
CA ALA A 341 -6.23 -16.05 -15.13
C ALA A 341 -5.02 -15.31 -15.75
N ALA A 342 -4.51 -14.27 -15.05
CA ALA A 342 -3.33 -13.54 -15.51
C ALA A 342 -2.06 -14.41 -15.50
N ALA A 343 -1.88 -15.27 -14.48
CA ALA A 343 -0.73 -16.18 -14.40
C ALA A 343 -0.75 -17.23 -15.53
N THR A 344 -1.93 -17.75 -15.87
CA THR A 344 -2.10 -18.70 -16.96
C THR A 344 -1.83 -18.06 -18.34
N ALA A 345 -2.16 -16.78 -18.50
CA ALA A 345 -1.92 -16.04 -19.74
C ALA A 345 -0.44 -15.62 -19.94
N ALA A 346 0.34 -15.60 -18.86
CA ALA A 346 1.76 -15.20 -18.87
C ALA A 346 2.74 -16.38 -19.03
N GLY A 347 2.29 -17.62 -18.84
CA GLY A 347 3.08 -18.85 -19.00
C GLY A 347 2.87 -19.49 -20.36
#